data_c3fe8d18b1a67098d37931747602498d
#
_entry.id   c3fe8d18b1a67098d37931747602498d
#
_cell.length_a   1.000
_cell.length_b   1.000
_cell.length_c   1.000
_cell.angle_alpha   90.00
_cell.angle_beta   90.00
_cell.angle_gamma   90.00
#
_symmetry.space_group_name_H-M   'P 1'
#
loop_
_entity.id
_entity.type
_entity.pdbx_description
1 polymer ?
#
loop_
_entity_poly.entity_id
_entity_poly.type
_entity_poly.pdbx_seq_one_letter_code
_entity_poly.pdbx_strand_id
1 'polypeptide(L)'
;MNTTAQSIYDEAPLGAHIRFIDGTPRPPERFKRKLSAWKERNSAGQLTQRSPAGTGSSPCPATFTLHEGNFGSGGIVILSVSRIFVVTDQRRFEVTSVPPPGAALVVQAWDDHRELLHVAQDRAAAEVWLQQHGYHRAHVEIVGEAETLIKAA
;
A
#
# COMPACT_ATOMS: atom_id res chain seq x y z
N MET A 1 10.99 14.90 2.20
CA MET A 1 10.78 14.85 3.67
C MET A 1 11.02 13.44 4.18
N ASN A 2 11.79 13.35 5.22
CA ASN A 2 11.97 12.07 5.90
C ASN A 2 10.73 11.78 6.73
N THR A 3 9.95 10.82 6.29
CA THR A 3 8.70 10.45 6.91
C THR A 3 8.90 9.20 7.77
N THR A 4 8.34 9.18 8.95
CA THR A 4 8.42 8.02 9.83
C THR A 4 7.33 7.01 9.49
N ALA A 5 7.46 5.78 9.99
CA ALA A 5 6.42 4.77 9.84
C ALA A 5 5.08 5.25 10.40
N GLN A 6 5.09 5.95 11.54
CA GLN A 6 3.87 6.52 12.13
C GLN A 6 3.22 7.54 11.20
N SER A 7 4.01 8.42 10.57
CA SER A 7 3.49 9.40 9.62
C SER A 7 2.86 8.74 8.40
N ILE A 8 3.45 7.66 7.90
CA ILE A 8 2.86 6.90 6.79
C ILE A 8 1.50 6.33 7.20
N TYR A 9 1.41 5.75 8.38
CA TYR A 9 0.15 5.21 8.90
C TYR A 9 -0.92 6.29 9.03
N ASP A 10 -0.56 7.47 9.53
CA ASP A 10 -1.51 8.55 9.83
C ASP A 10 -1.93 9.34 8.58
N GLU A 11 -1.03 9.57 7.64
CA GLU A 11 -1.21 10.57 6.58
C GLU A 11 -1.28 10.01 5.16
N ALA A 12 -0.60 8.90 4.87
CA ALA A 12 -0.54 8.39 3.50
C ALA A 12 -1.88 7.78 3.05
N PRO A 13 -2.40 8.14 1.88
CA PRO A 13 -3.64 7.55 1.38
C PRO A 13 -3.42 6.15 0.82
N LEU A 14 -4.45 5.32 0.80
CA LEU A 14 -4.40 4.04 0.12
C LEU A 14 -4.07 4.25 -1.36
N GLY A 15 -3.21 3.41 -1.90
CA GLY A 15 -2.73 3.55 -3.27
C GLY A 15 -1.45 4.36 -3.40
N ALA A 16 -0.99 5.04 -2.34
CA ALA A 16 0.27 5.76 -2.37
C ALA A 16 1.45 4.79 -2.57
N HIS A 17 2.40 5.20 -3.38
CA HIS A 17 3.66 4.48 -3.53
C HIS A 17 4.65 5.01 -2.50
N ILE A 18 5.21 4.11 -1.72
CA ILE A 18 6.06 4.42 -0.59
C ILE A 18 7.38 3.69 -0.73
N ARG A 19 8.47 4.45 -0.67
CA ARG A 19 9.82 3.93 -0.66
C ARG A 19 10.31 3.86 0.77
N PHE A 20 11.04 2.81 1.10
CA PHE A 20 11.64 2.65 2.43
C PHE A 20 13.14 2.37 2.31
N ILE A 21 13.91 2.95 3.23
CA ILE A 21 15.36 2.83 3.27
C ILE A 21 15.82 2.63 4.72
N ASP A 22 16.85 1.81 4.89
CA ASP A 22 17.44 1.55 6.20
C ASP A 22 18.64 2.45 6.52
N GLY A 23 19.05 3.31 5.58
CA GLY A 23 20.16 4.23 5.75
C GLY A 23 21.54 3.64 5.43
N THR A 24 21.61 2.36 5.09
CA THR A 24 22.90 1.74 4.74
C THR A 24 23.26 2.03 3.28
N PRO A 25 24.58 2.15 2.96
CA PRO A 25 25.01 2.39 1.60
C PRO A 25 24.77 1.16 0.71
N ARG A 26 24.50 1.43 -0.57
CA ARG A 26 24.28 0.36 -1.56
C ARG A 26 25.59 -0.39 -1.79
N PRO A 27 25.63 -1.73 -1.64
CA PRO A 27 26.83 -2.51 -1.97
C PRO A 27 27.17 -2.48 -3.46
N PRO A 28 28.46 -2.68 -3.82
CA PRO A 28 28.83 -2.81 -5.22
C PRO A 28 28.13 -4.00 -5.89
N GLU A 29 27.87 -3.86 -7.19
CA GLU A 29 27.14 -4.90 -7.95
C GLU A 29 27.84 -6.26 -8.01
N ARG A 30 29.15 -6.28 -7.81
CA ARG A 30 29.94 -7.53 -7.75
C ARG A 30 29.56 -8.41 -6.55
N PHE A 31 29.03 -7.82 -5.48
CA PHE A 31 28.57 -8.55 -4.28
C PHE A 31 27.08 -8.87 -4.38
N LYS A 32 26.74 -9.85 -5.17
CA LYS A 32 25.35 -10.18 -5.52
C LYS A 32 24.45 -10.49 -4.31
N ARG A 33 24.97 -11.27 -3.34
CA ARG A 33 24.20 -11.60 -2.12
C ARG A 33 23.95 -10.39 -1.24
N LYS A 34 24.98 -9.57 -1.03
CA LYS A 34 24.89 -8.35 -0.23
C LYS A 34 23.95 -7.33 -0.89
N LEU A 35 24.05 -7.20 -2.21
CA LEU A 35 23.17 -6.32 -2.97
C LEU A 35 21.72 -6.78 -2.93
N SER A 36 21.47 -8.07 -3.06
CA SER A 36 20.12 -8.63 -2.95
C SER A 36 19.52 -8.38 -1.57
N ALA A 37 20.28 -8.65 -0.50
CA ALA A 37 19.85 -8.38 0.87
C ALA A 37 19.61 -6.88 1.11
N TRP A 38 20.45 -6.01 0.54
CA TRP A 38 20.25 -4.57 0.62
C TRP A 38 18.98 -4.12 -0.08
N LYS A 39 18.70 -4.66 -1.27
CA LYS A 39 17.47 -4.35 -2.02
C LYS A 39 16.21 -4.78 -1.27
N GLU A 40 16.26 -5.87 -0.52
CA GLU A 40 15.14 -6.28 0.32
C GLU A 40 14.87 -5.30 1.46
N ARG A 41 15.92 -4.67 2.01
CA ARG A 41 15.78 -3.68 3.08
C ARG A 41 15.49 -2.27 2.56
N ASN A 42 15.71 -2.03 1.27
CA ASN A 42 15.59 -0.72 0.62
C ASN A 42 14.80 -0.88 -0.68
N SER A 43 13.51 -0.83 -0.58
CA SER A 43 12.61 -1.07 -1.71
C SER A 43 11.42 -0.11 -1.67
N ALA A 44 10.39 -0.41 -2.40
CA ALA A 44 9.18 0.40 -2.47
C ALA A 44 7.97 -0.51 -2.68
N GLY A 45 6.81 -0.01 -2.30
CA GLY A 45 5.55 -0.71 -2.52
C GLY A 45 4.37 0.24 -2.49
N GLN A 46 3.22 -0.27 -2.86
CA GLN A 46 1.98 0.47 -2.83
C GLN A 46 1.23 0.18 -1.52
N LEU A 47 0.78 1.24 -0.86
CA LEU A 47 0.03 1.12 0.39
C LEU A 47 -1.35 0.50 0.10
N THR A 48 -1.58 -0.71 0.59
CA THR A 48 -2.82 -1.45 0.35
C THR A 48 -3.70 -1.58 1.56
N GLN A 49 -3.12 -1.53 2.77
CA GLN A 49 -3.88 -1.79 3.98
C GLN A 49 -3.26 -1.11 5.19
N ARG A 50 -4.13 -0.68 6.11
CA ARG A 50 -3.74 -0.27 7.47
C ARG A 50 -4.49 -1.14 8.46
N SER A 51 -3.82 -1.53 9.53
CA SER A 51 -4.45 -2.24 10.64
C SER A 51 -4.26 -1.44 11.92
N PRO A 52 -5.33 -1.13 12.64
CA PRO A 52 -5.22 -0.37 13.88
C PRO A 52 -4.52 -1.18 14.96
N ALA A 53 -4.03 -0.49 16.01
CA ALA A 53 -3.43 -1.15 17.16
C ALA A 53 -4.42 -2.12 17.78
N GLY A 54 -3.96 -3.31 18.11
CA GLY A 54 -4.77 -4.32 18.80
C GLY A 54 -5.00 -3.94 20.25
N THR A 55 -6.20 -4.24 20.75
CA THR A 55 -6.57 -4.08 22.16
C THR A 55 -6.83 -5.44 22.77
N GLY A 56 -6.61 -5.59 24.07
CA GLY A 56 -6.87 -6.85 24.78
C GLY A 56 -5.65 -7.41 25.48
N SER A 57 -5.64 -8.72 25.69
CA SER A 57 -4.59 -9.41 26.45
C SER A 57 -3.24 -9.45 25.76
N SER A 58 -3.21 -9.25 24.45
CA SER A 58 -1.96 -9.17 23.66
C SER A 58 -2.00 -7.93 22.77
N PRO A 59 -1.73 -6.74 23.35
CA PRO A 59 -1.73 -5.52 22.53
C PRO A 59 -0.62 -5.57 21.49
N CYS A 60 -0.94 -5.17 20.26
CA CYS A 60 0.01 -5.06 19.17
C CYS A 60 -0.04 -3.64 18.59
N PRO A 61 1.10 -3.09 18.13
CA PRO A 61 1.10 -1.77 17.52
C PRO A 61 0.34 -1.78 16.18
N ALA A 62 -0.09 -0.60 15.74
CA ALA A 62 -0.69 -0.44 14.44
C ALA A 62 0.33 -0.82 13.34
N THR A 63 -0.17 -1.29 12.21
CA THR A 63 0.64 -1.72 11.08
C THR A 63 0.10 -1.16 9.77
N PHE A 64 0.94 -1.15 8.75
CA PHE A 64 0.51 -0.89 7.37
C PHE A 64 1.20 -1.88 6.44
N THR A 65 0.54 -2.18 5.32
CA THR A 65 1.02 -3.16 4.34
C THR A 65 1.36 -2.48 3.03
N LEU A 66 2.55 -2.77 2.52
CA LEU A 66 3.01 -2.33 1.20
C LEU A 66 3.05 -3.54 0.28
N HIS A 67 2.36 -3.44 -0.85
CA HIS A 67 2.40 -4.46 -1.90
C HIS A 67 3.53 -4.14 -2.86
N GLU A 68 4.54 -5.03 -2.94
CA GLU A 68 5.74 -4.81 -3.75
C GLU A 68 5.58 -5.25 -5.20
N GLY A 69 4.81 -6.30 -5.47
CA GLY A 69 4.58 -6.74 -6.83
C GLY A 69 3.84 -8.07 -6.92
N ASN A 70 3.37 -8.34 -8.12
CA ASN A 70 2.78 -9.62 -8.49
C ASN A 70 3.69 -10.28 -9.52
N PHE A 71 3.95 -11.56 -9.34
CA PHE A 71 4.80 -12.36 -10.23
C PHE A 71 3.98 -13.53 -10.76
N GLY A 72 4.02 -13.74 -12.06
CA GLY A 72 3.23 -14.80 -12.68
C GLY A 72 3.61 -15.01 -14.13
N SER A 73 2.87 -15.88 -14.79
CA SER A 73 3.08 -16.24 -16.18
C SER A 73 1.73 -16.40 -16.88
N GLY A 74 1.65 -15.97 -18.14
CA GLY A 74 0.44 -16.12 -18.95
C GLY A 74 -0.77 -15.36 -18.43
N GLY A 75 -0.57 -14.23 -17.78
CA GLY A 75 -1.66 -13.43 -17.21
C GLY A 75 -2.18 -13.92 -15.86
N ILE A 76 -1.62 -15.00 -15.33
CA ILE A 76 -2.01 -15.56 -14.03
C ILE A 76 -1.00 -15.12 -12.98
N VAL A 77 -1.49 -14.53 -11.87
CA VAL A 77 -0.64 -14.18 -10.73
C VAL A 77 -0.37 -15.44 -9.91
N ILE A 78 0.91 -15.83 -9.85
CA ILE A 78 1.35 -17.00 -9.09
C ILE A 78 1.84 -16.58 -7.70
N LEU A 79 2.47 -15.41 -7.59
CA LEU A 79 3.05 -14.89 -6.36
C LEU A 79 2.75 -13.41 -6.21
N SER A 80 2.20 -13.04 -5.07
CA SER A 80 2.01 -11.64 -4.69
C SER A 80 2.89 -11.36 -3.47
N VAL A 81 3.75 -10.35 -3.56
CA VAL A 81 4.69 -10.01 -2.49
C VAL A 81 4.24 -8.75 -1.78
N SER A 82 4.00 -8.88 -0.49
CA SER A 82 3.62 -7.76 0.37
C SER A 82 4.46 -7.79 1.64
N ARG A 83 4.69 -6.61 2.22
CA ARG A 83 5.37 -6.47 3.51
C ARG A 83 4.52 -5.70 4.48
N ILE A 84 4.55 -6.13 5.73
CA ILE A 84 3.85 -5.48 6.83
C ILE A 84 4.87 -4.75 7.68
N PHE A 85 4.63 -3.46 7.93
CA PHE A 85 5.48 -2.62 8.76
C PHE A 85 4.70 -2.17 9.99
N VAL A 86 5.36 -2.20 11.14
CA VAL A 86 4.81 -1.63 12.38
C VAL A 86 5.10 -0.13 12.42
N VAL A 87 4.22 0.64 13.05
CA VAL A 87 4.39 2.11 13.14
C VAL A 87 5.63 2.54 13.92
N THR A 88 6.22 1.62 14.67
CA THR A 88 7.47 1.85 15.41
C THR A 88 8.74 1.52 14.61
N ASP A 89 8.61 1.10 13.36
CA ASP A 89 9.75 0.80 12.50
C ASP A 89 10.65 2.02 12.34
N GLN A 90 11.95 1.82 12.50
CA GLN A 90 12.95 2.89 12.50
C GLN A 90 13.45 3.29 11.13
N ARG A 91 12.98 2.64 10.08
CA ARG A 91 13.37 2.99 8.71
C ARG A 91 12.79 4.34 8.32
N ARG A 92 13.39 4.91 7.29
CA ARG A 92 12.87 6.14 6.68
C ARG A 92 11.92 5.75 5.57
N PHE A 93 10.80 6.42 5.52
CA PHE A 93 9.77 6.21 4.51
C PHE A 93 9.58 7.49 3.71
N GLU A 94 9.29 7.35 2.43
CA GLU A 94 9.06 8.48 1.53
C GLU A 94 7.87 8.17 0.64
N VAL A 95 6.89 9.05 0.61
CA VAL A 95 5.77 8.96 -0.34
C VAL A 95 6.27 9.49 -1.69
N THR A 96 6.42 8.61 -2.66
CA THR A 96 6.92 8.96 -3.99
C THR A 96 5.83 9.39 -4.95
N SER A 97 4.62 8.85 -4.79
CA SER A 97 3.46 9.27 -5.57
C SER A 97 2.18 8.88 -4.85
N VAL A 98 1.09 9.57 -5.19
CA VAL A 98 -0.25 9.28 -4.68
C VAL A 98 -1.19 9.15 -5.87
N PRO A 99 -2.31 8.43 -5.74
CA PRO A 99 -3.29 8.39 -6.82
C PRO A 99 -3.80 9.80 -7.14
N PRO A 100 -3.85 10.16 -8.43
CA PRO A 100 -4.34 11.50 -8.80
C PRO A 100 -5.85 11.64 -8.54
N PRO A 101 -6.35 12.88 -8.38
CA PRO A 101 -7.78 13.11 -8.29
C PRO A 101 -8.51 12.53 -9.52
N GLY A 102 -9.63 11.87 -9.29
CA GLY A 102 -10.37 11.18 -10.34
C GLY A 102 -10.00 9.70 -10.52
N ALA A 103 -8.87 9.26 -9.99
CA ALA A 103 -8.53 7.85 -9.98
C ALA A 103 -9.54 7.06 -9.14
N ALA A 104 -9.81 5.83 -9.55
CA ALA A 104 -10.75 4.95 -8.86
C ALA A 104 -10.01 3.87 -8.09
N LEU A 105 -10.28 3.81 -6.79
CA LEU A 105 -9.73 2.77 -5.91
C LEU A 105 -10.76 1.66 -5.75
N VAL A 106 -10.38 0.43 -6.06
CA VAL A 106 -11.20 -0.73 -5.76
C VAL A 106 -10.81 -1.23 -4.38
N VAL A 107 -11.71 -1.09 -3.42
CA VAL A 107 -11.45 -1.36 -2.01
C VAL A 107 -12.39 -2.44 -1.51
N GLN A 108 -11.86 -3.42 -0.82
CA GLN A 108 -12.63 -4.41 -0.09
C GLN A 108 -12.64 -4.04 1.39
N ALA A 109 -13.82 -3.98 1.98
CA ALA A 109 -13.97 -3.62 3.39
C ALA A 109 -14.64 -4.76 4.16
N TRP A 110 -14.12 -5.05 5.35
CA TRP A 110 -14.75 -5.98 6.30
C TRP A 110 -14.43 -5.49 7.72
N ASP A 111 -15.45 -5.36 8.51
CA ASP A 111 -15.36 -4.77 9.85
C ASP A 111 -14.62 -3.42 9.80
N ASP A 112 -13.53 -3.26 10.55
CA ASP A 112 -12.72 -2.04 10.58
C ASP A 112 -11.56 -2.06 9.57
N HIS A 113 -11.47 -3.09 8.73
CA HIS A 113 -10.39 -3.27 7.79
C HIS A 113 -10.78 -2.81 6.39
N ARG A 114 -9.86 -2.14 5.72
CA ARG A 114 -9.98 -1.75 4.31
C ARG A 114 -8.72 -2.17 3.59
N GLU A 115 -8.89 -2.88 2.49
CA GLU A 115 -7.79 -3.33 1.65
C GLU A 115 -7.97 -2.85 0.23
N LEU A 116 -6.93 -2.21 -0.31
CA LEU A 116 -6.90 -1.81 -1.70
C LEU A 116 -6.61 -3.02 -2.57
N LEU A 117 -7.49 -3.31 -3.52
CA LEU A 117 -7.33 -4.41 -4.47
C LEU A 117 -6.75 -3.95 -5.80
N HIS A 118 -7.12 -2.76 -6.24
CA HIS A 118 -6.71 -2.24 -7.55
C HIS A 118 -6.89 -0.73 -7.61
N VAL A 119 -6.04 -0.08 -8.39
CA VAL A 119 -6.17 1.35 -8.72
C VAL A 119 -6.45 1.46 -10.21
N ALA A 120 -7.58 2.02 -10.56
CA ALA A 120 -7.99 2.24 -11.95
C ALA A 120 -7.90 3.72 -12.31
N GLN A 121 -7.83 3.99 -13.59
CA GLN A 121 -7.75 5.34 -14.13
C GLN A 121 -9.03 6.14 -13.83
N ASP A 122 -10.19 5.49 -13.87
CA ASP A 122 -11.50 6.08 -13.63
C ASP A 122 -12.49 5.02 -13.12
N ARG A 123 -13.71 5.47 -12.81
CA ARG A 123 -14.78 4.56 -12.32
C ARG A 123 -15.12 3.46 -13.31
N ALA A 124 -15.20 3.78 -14.59
CA ALA A 124 -15.56 2.79 -15.63
C ALA A 124 -14.54 1.65 -15.68
N ALA A 125 -13.25 1.99 -15.65
CA ALA A 125 -12.18 0.99 -15.63
C ALA A 125 -12.23 0.13 -14.37
N ALA A 126 -12.54 0.73 -13.21
CA ALA A 126 -12.67 0.01 -11.95
C ALA A 126 -13.84 -0.97 -11.96
N GLU A 127 -14.96 -0.59 -12.53
CA GLU A 127 -16.13 -1.45 -12.64
C GLU A 127 -15.86 -2.65 -13.57
N VAL A 128 -15.17 -2.43 -14.68
CA VAL A 128 -14.73 -3.51 -15.58
C VAL A 128 -13.83 -4.49 -14.83
N TRP A 129 -12.87 -3.96 -14.06
CA TRP A 129 -11.97 -4.80 -13.27
C TRP A 129 -12.73 -5.66 -12.26
N LEU A 130 -13.71 -5.08 -11.56
CA LEU A 130 -14.55 -5.79 -10.59
C LEU A 130 -15.35 -6.92 -11.24
N GLN A 131 -15.91 -6.70 -12.43
CA GLN A 131 -16.64 -7.73 -13.17
C GLN A 131 -15.76 -8.92 -13.53
N GLN A 132 -14.47 -8.67 -13.78
CA GLN A 132 -13.53 -9.71 -14.17
C GLN A 132 -12.98 -10.50 -12.97
N HIS A 133 -13.03 -9.95 -11.76
CA HIS A 133 -12.35 -10.53 -10.60
C HIS A 133 -13.28 -11.07 -9.51
N GLY A 134 -14.57 -10.77 -9.56
CA GLY A 134 -15.57 -11.44 -8.72
C GLY A 134 -15.50 -11.17 -7.22
N TYR A 135 -15.01 -10.03 -6.78
CA TYR A 135 -14.98 -9.65 -5.37
C TYR A 135 -16.33 -9.11 -4.91
N HIS A 136 -17.05 -9.86 -4.08
CA HIS A 136 -18.43 -9.53 -3.66
C HIS A 136 -18.53 -8.38 -2.66
N ARG A 137 -17.48 -8.12 -1.89
CA ARG A 137 -17.46 -7.05 -0.88
C ARG A 137 -16.67 -5.82 -1.30
N ALA A 138 -16.22 -5.79 -2.54
CA ALA A 138 -15.46 -4.66 -3.05
C ALA A 138 -16.38 -3.55 -3.55
N HIS A 139 -15.94 -2.32 -3.36
CA HIS A 139 -16.61 -1.13 -3.89
C HIS A 139 -15.59 -0.18 -4.50
N VAL A 140 -16.05 0.80 -5.24
CA VAL A 140 -15.20 1.78 -5.91
C VAL A 140 -15.27 3.10 -5.15
N GLU A 141 -14.10 3.65 -4.81
CA GLU A 141 -13.96 4.98 -4.21
C GLU A 141 -13.17 5.87 -5.17
N ILE A 142 -13.68 7.08 -5.42
CA ILE A 142 -13.01 8.03 -6.31
C ILE A 142 -12.14 8.98 -5.48
N VAL A 143 -10.88 9.11 -5.88
CA VAL A 143 -9.93 10.00 -5.19
C VAL A 143 -10.40 11.45 -5.31
N GLY A 144 -10.50 12.12 -4.19
CA GLY A 144 -10.94 13.52 -4.09
C GLY A 144 -12.45 13.71 -3.93
N GLU A 145 -13.26 12.72 -4.27
CA GLU A 145 -14.73 12.85 -4.21
C GLU A 145 -15.25 12.89 -2.77
N ALA A 146 -14.66 12.07 -1.90
CA ALA A 146 -15.05 12.03 -0.49
C ALA A 146 -14.76 13.34 0.24
N GLU A 147 -13.65 13.99 -0.07
CA GLU A 147 -13.31 15.30 0.50
C GLU A 147 -14.30 16.38 0.09
N THR A 148 -14.78 16.32 -1.14
CA THR A 148 -15.77 17.26 -1.65
C THR A 148 -17.09 17.11 -0.92
N LEU A 149 -17.52 15.89 -0.63
CA LEU A 149 -18.74 15.62 0.13
C LEU A 149 -18.65 16.10 1.58
N ILE A 150 -17.51 15.94 2.22
CA ILE A 150 -17.28 16.43 3.58
C ILE A 150 -17.29 17.97 3.62
N LYS A 151 -16.72 18.62 2.63
CA LYS A 151 -16.71 20.08 2.53
C LYS A 151 -18.08 20.68 2.17
N ALA A 152 -18.93 19.92 1.51
CA ALA A 152 -20.28 20.35 1.13
C ALA A 152 -21.32 20.17 2.25
N ALA A 153 -20.98 19.38 3.26
CA ALA A 153 -21.80 19.18 4.44
C ALA A 153 -21.41 20.13 5.57
#